data_7396f2e729f32398321530b179032d6b
#
_entry.id   7396f2e729f32398321530b179032d6b
#
_cell.length_a   1.000
_cell.length_b   1.000
_cell.length_c   1.000
_cell.angle_alpha   90.00
_cell.angle_beta   90.00
_cell.angle_gamma   90.00
#
_symmetry.space_group_name_H-M   'P 1'
#
loop_
_entity.id
_entity.type
_entity.pdbx_description
1 polymer ?
#
loop_
_entity_poly.entity_id
_entity_poly.type
_entity_poly.pdbx_seq_one_letter_code
_entity_poly.pdbx_strand_id
1 'polypeptide(L)'
;MDALDLDTPALYVDLDVLEHNIGRMQEQCRAWGVELRPHVKTHKIPAIAQMQLDAGAIGITVAKLGEAEVLPGDDVLVAYPLVKAKVPRLRELAKTRRVKVAVDSVEVARDLKGIETLVEIDVGVGRTGAQSPEQAVEIAKACSDFQGIFYWPSWLDEEGFRAACVKIDAVLGALSKAGHEATIVSGGSTPGASKTPLIPQTTEIRPGTYVFYDASSMEAKVCVEADCALRVLTTVVSTSVPGQCVIDAGSKTLSSDQTVGSGTYGHFVGHPWILRKLNEEHGYVEIRAPAHIGEKVWVVPSHVCPTVNLHDEIWYGRRGRVDGSWKVAARGKVR
;
A
#
# COMPACT_ATOMS: atom_id res chain seq x y z
N MET A 1 18.50 -11.86 20.44
CA MET A 1 19.50 -10.96 19.84
C MET A 1 18.91 -9.58 19.88
N ASP A 2 19.69 -8.56 20.19
CA ASP A 2 19.24 -7.17 20.06
C ASP A 2 19.11 -6.80 18.57
N ALA A 3 18.15 -5.97 18.21
CA ALA A 3 18.01 -5.55 16.82
C ALA A 3 19.21 -4.71 16.33
N LEU A 4 19.91 -4.05 17.24
CA LEU A 4 21.16 -3.35 16.93
C LEU A 4 22.33 -4.29 16.62
N ASP A 5 22.22 -5.60 16.92
CA ASP A 5 23.26 -6.59 16.56
C ASP A 5 23.13 -7.09 15.11
N LEU A 6 22.01 -6.76 14.42
CA LEU A 6 21.82 -7.14 13.02
C LEU A 6 22.92 -6.55 12.13
N ASP A 7 23.35 -7.32 11.14
CA ASP A 7 24.20 -6.80 10.07
C ASP A 7 23.43 -5.77 9.22
N THR A 8 24.11 -4.69 8.82
CA THR A 8 23.47 -3.56 8.13
C THR A 8 23.81 -3.53 6.63
N PRO A 9 22.91 -2.97 5.80
CA PRO A 9 21.60 -2.46 6.16
C PRO A 9 20.55 -3.57 6.35
N ALA A 10 19.64 -3.41 7.33
CA ALA A 10 18.61 -4.39 7.63
C ALA A 10 17.23 -3.74 7.83
N LEU A 11 16.17 -4.36 7.31
CA LEU A 11 14.79 -3.99 7.62
C LEU A 11 14.34 -4.68 8.90
N TYR A 12 13.74 -3.90 9.79
CA TYR A 12 13.18 -4.40 11.04
C TYR A 12 11.74 -3.89 11.23
N VAL A 13 10.86 -4.78 11.67
CA VAL A 13 9.46 -4.49 11.99
C VAL A 13 9.24 -4.67 13.49
N ASP A 14 8.76 -3.62 14.14
CA ASP A 14 8.24 -3.70 15.50
C ASP A 14 6.84 -4.32 15.48
N LEU A 15 6.70 -5.51 16.06
CA LEU A 15 5.44 -6.26 16.06
C LEU A 15 4.35 -5.59 16.90
N ASP A 16 4.71 -4.93 18.01
CA ASP A 16 3.73 -4.26 18.86
C ASP A 16 3.07 -3.11 18.08
N VAL A 17 3.87 -2.36 17.32
CA VAL A 17 3.39 -1.26 16.46
C VAL A 17 2.60 -1.80 15.25
N LEU A 18 3.09 -2.86 14.60
CA LEU A 18 2.40 -3.49 13.47
C LEU A 18 1.00 -3.99 13.86
N GLU A 19 0.90 -4.74 14.96
CA GLU A 19 -0.37 -5.28 15.46
C GLU A 19 -1.32 -4.15 15.88
N HIS A 20 -0.81 -3.11 16.53
CA HIS A 20 -1.59 -1.92 16.85
C HIS A 20 -2.15 -1.25 15.60
N ASN A 21 -1.35 -1.06 14.57
CA ASN A 21 -1.79 -0.45 13.32
C ASN A 21 -2.88 -1.27 12.62
N ILE A 22 -2.71 -2.60 12.59
CA ILE A 22 -3.71 -3.53 12.01
C ILE A 22 -5.03 -3.41 12.77
N GLY A 23 -5.00 -3.52 14.11
CA GLY A 23 -6.20 -3.43 14.95
C GLY A 23 -6.89 -2.08 14.82
N ARG A 24 -6.14 -0.98 14.92
CA ARG A 24 -6.65 0.40 14.78
C ARG A 24 -7.39 0.63 13.47
N MET A 25 -6.83 0.18 12.34
CA MET A 25 -7.49 0.34 11.03
C MET A 25 -8.79 -0.46 10.96
N GLN A 26 -8.79 -1.69 11.49
CA GLN A 26 -10.00 -2.52 11.51
C GLN A 26 -11.11 -1.90 12.37
N GLU A 27 -10.76 -1.35 13.54
CA GLU A 27 -11.70 -0.63 14.41
C GLU A 27 -12.26 0.63 13.74
N GLN A 28 -11.41 1.40 13.07
CA GLN A 28 -11.84 2.58 12.33
C GLN A 28 -12.81 2.21 11.20
N CYS A 29 -12.55 1.14 10.44
CA CYS A 29 -13.47 0.66 9.41
C CYS A 29 -14.84 0.30 10.00
N ARG A 30 -14.85 -0.41 11.13
CA ARG A 30 -16.11 -0.72 11.85
C ARG A 30 -16.85 0.55 12.29
N ALA A 31 -16.12 1.53 12.80
CA ALA A 31 -16.72 2.81 13.22
C ALA A 31 -17.30 3.63 12.06
N TRP A 32 -16.72 3.50 10.87
CA TRP A 32 -17.24 4.15 9.64
C TRP A 32 -18.33 3.33 8.94
N GLY A 33 -18.60 2.09 9.38
CA GLY A 33 -19.56 1.20 8.75
C GLY A 33 -19.10 0.67 7.38
N VAL A 34 -17.77 0.53 7.18
CA VAL A 34 -17.16 0.01 5.95
C VAL A 34 -16.31 -1.22 6.24
N GLU A 35 -16.15 -2.06 5.24
CA GLU A 35 -15.30 -3.23 5.33
C GLU A 35 -13.82 -2.91 5.01
N LEU A 36 -12.90 -3.66 5.61
CA LEU A 36 -11.47 -3.56 5.31
C LEU A 36 -11.04 -4.68 4.35
N ARG A 37 -10.49 -4.30 3.19
CA ARG A 37 -9.84 -5.22 2.23
C ARG A 37 -8.42 -4.72 1.96
N PRO A 38 -7.45 -4.93 2.86
CA PRO A 38 -6.14 -4.29 2.81
C PRO A 38 -5.38 -4.59 1.52
N HIS A 39 -4.59 -3.61 1.07
CA HIS A 39 -3.73 -3.78 -0.09
C HIS A 39 -2.38 -4.37 0.31
N VAL A 40 -2.19 -5.66 0.07
CA VAL A 40 -1.01 -6.42 0.52
C VAL A 40 0.27 -6.17 -0.30
N LYS A 41 0.20 -5.36 -1.37
CA LYS A 41 1.38 -4.96 -2.16
C LYS A 41 2.44 -4.22 -1.34
N THR A 42 2.05 -3.63 -0.21
CA THR A 42 2.97 -2.87 0.64
C THR A 42 3.99 -3.78 1.30
N HIS A 43 3.54 -4.86 1.92
CA HIS A 43 4.42 -5.77 2.66
C HIS A 43 4.81 -7.03 1.87
N LYS A 44 3.94 -7.58 1.03
CA LYS A 44 4.19 -8.78 0.22
C LYS A 44 4.58 -10.03 1.05
N ILE A 45 4.16 -10.08 2.31
CA ILE A 45 4.53 -11.10 3.32
C ILE A 45 3.27 -11.87 3.72
N PRO A 46 3.25 -13.21 3.57
CA PRO A 46 2.09 -14.03 3.92
C PRO A 46 1.65 -13.90 5.38
N ALA A 47 2.58 -13.87 6.32
CA ALA A 47 2.27 -13.75 7.74
C ALA A 47 1.51 -12.45 8.07
N ILE A 48 1.90 -11.31 7.49
CA ILE A 48 1.22 -10.03 7.73
C ILE A 48 -0.17 -10.03 7.08
N ALA A 49 -0.31 -10.60 5.86
CA ALA A 49 -1.63 -10.75 5.24
C ALA A 49 -2.56 -11.62 6.10
N GLN A 50 -2.04 -12.69 6.70
CA GLN A 50 -2.82 -13.51 7.62
C GLN A 50 -3.22 -12.74 8.88
N MET A 51 -2.31 -11.96 9.49
CA MET A 51 -2.65 -11.11 10.65
C MET A 51 -3.78 -10.14 10.33
N GLN A 52 -3.81 -9.57 9.11
CA GLN A 52 -4.89 -8.68 8.67
C GLN A 52 -6.23 -9.42 8.51
N LEU A 53 -6.21 -10.63 7.96
CA LEU A 53 -7.40 -11.49 7.85
C LEU A 53 -7.92 -11.90 9.24
N ASP A 54 -7.04 -12.30 10.14
CA ASP A 54 -7.37 -12.69 11.52
C ASP A 54 -7.97 -11.52 12.31
N ALA A 55 -7.56 -10.29 12.02
CA ALA A 55 -8.13 -9.07 12.60
C ALA A 55 -9.53 -8.73 12.07
N GLY A 56 -9.99 -9.39 10.99
CA GLY A 56 -11.33 -9.25 10.44
C GLY A 56 -11.40 -8.59 9.06
N ALA A 57 -10.29 -8.52 8.31
CA ALA A 57 -10.34 -8.11 6.91
C ALA A 57 -11.16 -9.12 6.09
N ILE A 58 -12.05 -8.62 5.20
CA ILE A 58 -12.97 -9.46 4.40
C ILE A 58 -12.29 -10.21 3.24
N GLY A 59 -11.01 -10.00 3.03
CA GLY A 59 -10.19 -10.51 1.97
C GLY A 59 -8.98 -9.62 1.76
N ILE A 60 -8.26 -9.81 0.67
CA ILE A 60 -7.07 -9.03 0.32
C ILE A 60 -7.21 -8.31 -1.01
N THR A 61 -6.49 -7.20 -1.17
CA THR A 61 -6.29 -6.54 -2.46
C THR A 61 -4.85 -6.74 -2.92
N VAL A 62 -4.68 -7.16 -4.17
CA VAL A 62 -3.37 -7.35 -4.80
C VAL A 62 -3.19 -6.40 -5.98
N ALA A 63 -1.95 -6.01 -6.28
CA ALA A 63 -1.62 -5.25 -7.47
C ALA A 63 -1.39 -6.14 -8.70
N LYS A 64 -0.97 -7.39 -8.49
CA LYS A 64 -0.60 -8.32 -9.57
C LYS A 64 -1.05 -9.74 -9.24
N LEU A 65 -1.33 -10.54 -10.28
CA LEU A 65 -1.72 -11.95 -10.09
C LEU A 65 -0.67 -12.76 -9.32
N GLY A 66 0.62 -12.49 -9.58
CA GLY A 66 1.71 -13.16 -8.88
C GLY A 66 1.71 -12.93 -7.37
N GLU A 67 1.16 -11.83 -6.88
CA GLU A 67 0.97 -11.61 -5.44
C GLU A 67 -0.13 -12.54 -4.91
N ALA A 68 -1.26 -12.63 -5.63
CA ALA A 68 -2.37 -13.51 -5.25
C ALA A 68 -1.99 -15.00 -5.21
N GLU A 69 -1.01 -15.44 -6.01
CA GLU A 69 -0.59 -16.84 -6.06
C GLU A 69 0.19 -17.29 -4.82
N VAL A 70 0.77 -16.35 -4.06
CA VAL A 70 1.64 -16.66 -2.92
C VAL A 70 1.15 -16.11 -1.58
N LEU A 71 0.20 -15.17 -1.60
CA LEU A 71 -0.36 -14.58 -0.39
C LEU A 71 -1.68 -15.25 0.00
N PRO A 72 -2.01 -15.39 1.30
CA PRO A 72 -3.24 -16.02 1.77
C PRO A 72 -4.47 -15.15 1.46
N GLY A 73 -5.65 -15.75 1.58
CA GLY A 73 -6.96 -15.11 1.45
C GLY A 73 -7.83 -15.77 0.38
N ASP A 74 -9.04 -16.14 0.75
CA ASP A 74 -9.99 -16.82 -0.13
C ASP A 74 -10.78 -15.85 -1.02
N ASP A 75 -10.85 -14.56 -0.63
CA ASP A 75 -11.46 -13.47 -1.38
C ASP A 75 -10.38 -12.46 -1.78
N VAL A 76 -10.11 -12.35 -3.09
CA VAL A 76 -9.02 -11.55 -3.66
C VAL A 76 -9.57 -10.52 -4.64
N LEU A 77 -9.24 -9.25 -4.44
CA LEU A 77 -9.48 -8.20 -5.42
C LEU A 77 -8.16 -7.85 -6.15
N VAL A 78 -8.15 -8.05 -7.46
CA VAL A 78 -7.05 -7.63 -8.33
C VAL A 78 -7.27 -6.16 -8.74
N ALA A 79 -6.56 -5.25 -8.08
CA ALA A 79 -6.64 -3.80 -8.28
C ALA A 79 -5.69 -3.34 -9.39
N TYR A 80 -5.83 -3.92 -10.57
CA TYR A 80 -4.98 -3.65 -11.72
C TYR A 80 -5.73 -3.99 -13.00
N PRO A 81 -5.74 -3.08 -14.01
CA PRO A 81 -6.32 -3.38 -15.31
C PRO A 81 -5.62 -4.58 -15.96
N LEU A 82 -6.34 -5.69 -16.08
CA LEU A 82 -5.80 -6.91 -16.70
C LEU A 82 -5.89 -6.80 -18.22
N VAL A 83 -4.92 -7.43 -18.90
CA VAL A 83 -4.96 -7.62 -20.33
C VAL A 83 -5.32 -9.07 -20.66
N LYS A 84 -5.91 -9.31 -21.86
CA LYS A 84 -6.37 -10.62 -22.33
C LYS A 84 -5.36 -11.76 -22.09
N ALA A 85 -4.08 -11.50 -22.32
CA ALA A 85 -3.02 -12.49 -22.13
C ALA A 85 -2.91 -13.04 -20.70
N LYS A 86 -3.45 -12.34 -19.68
CA LYS A 86 -3.43 -12.77 -18.27
C LYS A 86 -4.70 -13.49 -17.82
N VAL A 87 -5.75 -13.50 -18.64
CA VAL A 87 -7.04 -14.13 -18.30
C VAL A 87 -6.90 -15.63 -18.01
N PRO A 88 -6.13 -16.44 -18.78
CA PRO A 88 -5.95 -17.85 -18.43
C PRO A 88 -5.39 -18.07 -17.02
N ARG A 89 -4.38 -17.28 -16.63
CA ARG A 89 -3.77 -17.35 -15.29
C ARG A 89 -4.74 -16.91 -14.19
N LEU A 90 -5.54 -15.87 -14.44
CA LEU A 90 -6.61 -15.44 -13.54
C LEU A 90 -7.64 -16.56 -13.32
N ARG A 91 -8.03 -17.26 -14.38
CA ARG A 91 -8.99 -18.37 -14.29
C ARG A 91 -8.46 -19.55 -13.48
N GLU A 92 -7.17 -19.86 -13.54
CA GLU A 92 -6.57 -20.87 -12.66
C GLU A 92 -6.68 -20.45 -11.18
N LEU A 93 -6.40 -19.20 -10.86
CA LEU A 93 -6.58 -18.67 -9.51
C LEU A 93 -8.04 -18.74 -9.04
N ALA A 94 -8.98 -18.42 -9.94
CA ALA A 94 -10.42 -18.45 -9.66
C ALA A 94 -11.01 -19.85 -9.44
N LYS A 95 -10.28 -20.93 -9.73
CA LYS A 95 -10.71 -22.29 -9.39
C LYS A 95 -10.67 -22.59 -7.89
N THR A 96 -9.83 -21.89 -7.15
CA THR A 96 -9.56 -22.16 -5.74
C THR A 96 -9.89 -20.99 -4.83
N ARG A 97 -10.15 -19.80 -5.40
CA ARG A 97 -10.43 -18.57 -4.65
C ARG A 97 -11.54 -17.78 -5.32
N ARG A 98 -12.29 -17.03 -4.55
CA ARG A 98 -13.17 -15.97 -5.06
C ARG A 98 -12.31 -14.81 -5.54
N VAL A 99 -12.40 -14.47 -6.82
CA VAL A 99 -11.57 -13.43 -7.43
C VAL A 99 -12.43 -12.35 -8.06
N LYS A 100 -12.13 -11.10 -7.70
CA LYS A 100 -12.69 -9.88 -8.29
C LYS A 100 -11.59 -9.14 -9.06
N VAL A 101 -11.98 -8.45 -10.12
CA VAL A 101 -11.05 -7.66 -10.95
C VAL A 101 -11.62 -6.28 -11.20
N ALA A 102 -10.79 -5.24 -11.02
CA ALA A 102 -11.11 -3.89 -11.45
C ALA A 102 -10.89 -3.77 -12.97
N VAL A 103 -11.88 -3.21 -13.69
CA VAL A 103 -11.87 -3.04 -15.15
C VAL A 103 -12.28 -1.63 -15.55
N ASP A 104 -11.64 -1.08 -16.59
CA ASP A 104 -11.90 0.26 -17.11
C ASP A 104 -12.20 0.30 -18.62
N SER A 105 -12.37 -0.89 -19.23
CA SER A 105 -12.66 -0.99 -20.67
C SER A 105 -13.64 -2.12 -21.00
N VAL A 106 -14.45 -1.87 -22.02
CA VAL A 106 -15.41 -2.85 -22.58
C VAL A 106 -14.68 -4.10 -23.10
N GLU A 107 -13.50 -3.92 -23.69
CA GLU A 107 -12.71 -5.02 -24.25
C GLU A 107 -12.29 -6.00 -23.16
N VAL A 108 -11.69 -5.50 -22.07
CA VAL A 108 -11.25 -6.34 -20.95
C VAL A 108 -12.44 -6.97 -20.23
N ALA A 109 -13.52 -6.21 -20.02
CA ALA A 109 -14.73 -6.73 -19.36
C ALA A 109 -15.31 -7.97 -20.10
N ARG A 110 -15.32 -7.93 -21.44
CA ARG A 110 -15.81 -9.07 -22.27
C ARG A 110 -14.93 -10.33 -22.15
N ASP A 111 -13.63 -10.17 -21.89
CA ASP A 111 -12.71 -11.30 -21.74
C ASP A 111 -12.85 -11.98 -20.34
N LEU A 112 -13.48 -11.32 -19.35
CA LEU A 112 -13.60 -11.76 -17.96
C LEU A 112 -14.92 -12.52 -17.67
N LYS A 113 -15.41 -13.31 -18.63
CA LYS A 113 -16.65 -14.11 -18.43
C LYS A 113 -16.54 -15.03 -17.21
N GLY A 114 -17.52 -14.94 -16.30
CA GLY A 114 -17.60 -15.73 -15.06
C GLY A 114 -16.64 -15.29 -13.96
N ILE A 115 -16.08 -14.09 -14.08
CA ILE A 115 -15.27 -13.46 -13.05
C ILE A 115 -16.02 -12.24 -12.51
N GLU A 116 -16.08 -12.08 -11.21
CA GLU A 116 -16.65 -10.90 -10.56
C GLU A 116 -15.85 -9.63 -10.95
N THR A 117 -16.55 -8.59 -11.38
CA THR A 117 -15.90 -7.37 -11.88
C THR A 117 -16.42 -6.13 -11.18
N LEU A 118 -15.49 -5.20 -10.92
CA LEU A 118 -15.78 -3.85 -10.46
C LEU A 118 -15.35 -2.87 -11.56
N VAL A 119 -16.23 -1.96 -11.97
CA VAL A 119 -15.87 -0.92 -12.93
C VAL A 119 -15.04 0.15 -12.23
N GLU A 120 -13.80 0.33 -12.67
CA GLU A 120 -12.94 1.41 -12.16
C GLU A 120 -13.41 2.75 -12.74
N ILE A 121 -13.54 3.76 -11.88
CA ILE A 121 -13.88 5.13 -12.24
C ILE A 121 -12.76 6.08 -11.85
N ASP A 122 -12.45 7.04 -12.71
CA ASP A 122 -11.48 8.08 -12.38
C ASP A 122 -12.16 9.19 -11.56
N VAL A 123 -11.73 9.33 -10.34
CA VAL A 123 -12.21 10.35 -9.40
C VAL A 123 -11.40 11.65 -9.43
N GLY A 124 -10.56 11.84 -10.45
CA GLY A 124 -9.73 13.04 -10.62
C GLY A 124 -8.24 12.82 -10.53
N VAL A 125 -7.80 11.54 -10.54
CA VAL A 125 -6.37 11.19 -10.50
C VAL A 125 -5.73 11.14 -11.89
N GLY A 126 -6.52 10.81 -12.93
CA GLY A 126 -6.05 10.75 -14.32
C GLY A 126 -5.12 9.58 -14.63
N ARG A 127 -5.30 8.43 -13.91
CA ARG A 127 -4.44 7.25 -14.12
C ARG A 127 -5.14 6.17 -14.95
N THR A 128 -6.29 5.70 -14.50
CA THR A 128 -7.13 4.65 -15.07
C THR A 128 -8.58 4.92 -14.66
N GLY A 129 -9.52 4.24 -15.30
CA GLY A 129 -10.93 4.32 -14.94
C GLY A 129 -11.80 5.08 -15.94
N ALA A 130 -13.10 4.75 -15.93
CA ALA A 130 -14.11 5.42 -16.73
C ALA A 130 -14.17 6.93 -16.43
N GLN A 131 -14.24 7.75 -17.47
CA GLN A 131 -14.20 9.20 -17.37
C GLN A 131 -15.60 9.82 -17.26
N SER A 132 -16.65 9.06 -17.59
CA SER A 132 -18.04 9.54 -17.50
C SER A 132 -18.98 8.43 -17.00
N PRO A 133 -20.17 8.80 -16.48
CA PRO A 133 -21.20 7.82 -16.11
C PRO A 133 -21.62 6.91 -17.26
N GLU A 134 -21.71 7.45 -18.50
CA GLU A 134 -22.09 6.69 -19.70
C GLU A 134 -21.05 5.61 -20.02
N GLN A 135 -19.75 5.98 -19.94
CA GLN A 135 -18.66 5.01 -20.13
C GLN A 135 -18.69 3.92 -19.07
N ALA A 136 -18.95 4.27 -17.80
CA ALA A 136 -19.07 3.28 -16.73
C ALA A 136 -20.23 2.29 -17.01
N VAL A 137 -21.37 2.79 -17.49
CA VAL A 137 -22.53 1.95 -17.89
C VAL A 137 -22.18 1.05 -19.08
N GLU A 138 -21.46 1.52 -20.08
CA GLU A 138 -21.02 0.69 -21.22
C GLU A 138 -20.10 -0.44 -20.77
N ILE A 139 -19.16 -0.18 -19.86
CA ILE A 139 -18.27 -1.18 -19.31
C ILE A 139 -19.09 -2.20 -18.48
N ALA A 140 -19.99 -1.72 -17.61
CA ALA A 140 -20.84 -2.59 -16.78
C ALA A 140 -21.70 -3.54 -17.62
N LYS A 141 -22.28 -3.06 -18.72
CA LYS A 141 -23.03 -3.89 -19.69
C LYS A 141 -22.17 -5.00 -20.33
N ALA A 142 -20.88 -4.79 -20.44
CA ALA A 142 -19.95 -5.77 -20.99
C ALA A 142 -19.48 -6.81 -19.95
N CYS A 143 -19.63 -6.51 -18.66
CA CYS A 143 -19.32 -7.43 -17.57
C CYS A 143 -20.35 -8.57 -17.52
N SER A 144 -19.88 -9.80 -17.43
CA SER A 144 -20.78 -10.96 -17.23
C SER A 144 -21.22 -11.13 -15.78
N ASP A 145 -20.47 -10.59 -14.85
CA ASP A 145 -20.70 -10.63 -13.40
C ASP A 145 -20.27 -9.31 -12.77
N PHE A 146 -21.13 -8.30 -12.95
CA PHE A 146 -20.91 -6.95 -12.40
C PHE A 146 -21.27 -6.93 -10.92
N GLN A 147 -20.33 -6.51 -10.06
CA GLN A 147 -20.53 -6.40 -8.61
C GLN A 147 -20.58 -4.95 -8.10
N GLY A 148 -20.06 -3.99 -8.88
CA GLY A 148 -20.04 -2.61 -8.44
C GLY A 148 -18.91 -1.80 -9.04
N ILE A 149 -18.46 -0.80 -8.29
CA ILE A 149 -17.45 0.14 -8.76
C ILE A 149 -16.18 0.10 -7.89
N PHE A 150 -15.09 0.49 -8.52
CA PHE A 150 -13.77 0.66 -7.93
C PHE A 150 -13.29 2.08 -8.16
N TYR A 151 -12.73 2.74 -7.14
CA TYR A 151 -12.11 4.06 -7.29
C TYR A 151 -10.87 4.17 -6.41
N TRP A 152 -9.92 5.02 -6.81
CA TRP A 152 -8.71 5.27 -6.03
C TRP A 152 -8.51 6.78 -5.83
N PRO A 153 -8.72 7.30 -4.60
CA PRO A 153 -8.69 8.75 -4.34
C PRO A 153 -7.26 9.30 -4.14
N SER A 154 -6.21 8.44 -4.21
CA SER A 154 -4.81 8.87 -4.06
C SER A 154 -4.58 9.75 -2.81
N TRP A 155 -3.93 10.89 -3.00
CA TRP A 155 -3.62 11.92 -2.02
C TRP A 155 -4.57 13.14 -2.10
N LEU A 156 -5.79 12.95 -2.58
CA LEU A 156 -6.77 14.03 -2.67
C LEU A 156 -6.97 14.69 -1.30
N ASP A 157 -7.13 16.00 -1.29
CA ASP A 157 -7.55 16.75 -0.13
C ASP A 157 -9.06 16.59 0.13
N GLU A 158 -9.62 17.33 1.08
CA GLU A 158 -11.03 17.23 1.43
C GLU A 158 -11.96 17.68 0.27
N GLU A 159 -11.58 18.73 -0.45
CA GLU A 159 -12.33 19.19 -1.63
C GLU A 159 -12.34 18.14 -2.74
N GLY A 160 -11.18 17.53 -3.00
CA GLY A 160 -11.06 16.41 -3.95
C GLY A 160 -11.91 15.20 -3.55
N PHE A 161 -12.01 14.87 -2.26
CA PHE A 161 -12.92 13.82 -1.78
C PHE A 161 -14.38 14.16 -1.99
N ARG A 162 -14.79 15.41 -1.75
CA ARG A 162 -16.17 15.89 -2.03
C ARG A 162 -16.49 15.85 -3.52
N ALA A 163 -15.55 16.26 -4.37
CA ALA A 163 -15.69 16.16 -5.82
C ALA A 163 -15.78 14.70 -6.28
N ALA A 164 -14.98 13.80 -5.69
CA ALA A 164 -15.06 12.36 -5.93
C ALA A 164 -16.45 11.80 -5.55
N CYS A 165 -17.01 12.21 -4.41
CA CYS A 165 -18.35 11.80 -3.99
C CYS A 165 -19.41 12.15 -5.05
N VAL A 166 -19.39 13.38 -5.58
CA VAL A 166 -20.33 13.82 -6.65
C VAL A 166 -20.20 12.94 -7.91
N LYS A 167 -18.96 12.60 -8.32
CA LYS A 167 -18.74 11.72 -9.47
C LYS A 167 -19.26 10.31 -9.21
N ILE A 168 -19.03 9.77 -8.01
CA ILE A 168 -19.48 8.45 -7.60
C ILE A 168 -21.01 8.40 -7.62
N ASP A 169 -21.70 9.40 -7.07
CA ASP A 169 -23.16 9.49 -7.09
C ASP A 169 -23.72 9.51 -8.51
N ALA A 170 -23.11 10.29 -9.40
CA ALA A 170 -23.53 10.37 -10.80
C ALA A 170 -23.38 9.01 -11.50
N VAL A 171 -22.27 8.31 -11.27
CA VAL A 171 -22.02 6.96 -11.84
C VAL A 171 -23.01 5.93 -11.28
N LEU A 172 -23.20 5.88 -9.96
CA LEU A 172 -24.14 4.96 -9.32
C LEU A 172 -25.58 5.20 -9.81
N GLY A 173 -26.00 6.47 -9.94
CA GLY A 173 -27.30 6.83 -10.48
C GLY A 173 -27.48 6.41 -11.95
N ALA A 174 -26.44 6.50 -12.78
CA ALA A 174 -26.48 6.06 -14.17
C ALA A 174 -26.52 4.52 -14.28
N LEU A 175 -25.74 3.83 -13.48
CA LEU A 175 -25.72 2.36 -13.40
C LEU A 175 -27.11 1.83 -12.98
N SER A 176 -27.69 2.35 -11.92
CA SER A 176 -29.02 1.96 -11.43
C SER A 176 -30.09 2.17 -12.49
N LYS A 177 -30.11 3.33 -13.18
CA LYS A 177 -31.04 3.61 -14.30
C LYS A 177 -30.89 2.62 -15.47
N ALA A 178 -29.66 2.10 -15.65
CA ALA A 178 -29.38 1.09 -16.68
C ALA A 178 -29.66 -0.36 -16.23
N GLY A 179 -30.15 -0.57 -14.99
CA GLY A 179 -30.46 -1.89 -14.41
C GLY A 179 -29.25 -2.61 -13.82
N HIS A 180 -28.16 -1.90 -13.53
CA HIS A 180 -26.96 -2.44 -12.89
C HIS A 180 -26.86 -1.93 -11.44
N GLU A 181 -27.07 -2.82 -10.48
CA GLU A 181 -26.93 -2.52 -9.06
C GLU A 181 -25.48 -2.72 -8.58
N ALA A 182 -24.87 -1.66 -8.06
CA ALA A 182 -23.53 -1.74 -7.48
C ALA A 182 -23.63 -2.10 -5.98
N THR A 183 -23.38 -3.36 -5.65
CA THR A 183 -23.36 -3.86 -4.26
C THR A 183 -22.04 -3.55 -3.57
N ILE A 184 -20.96 -3.36 -4.33
CA ILE A 184 -19.62 -3.04 -3.86
C ILE A 184 -19.22 -1.66 -4.38
N VAL A 185 -18.88 -0.77 -3.47
CA VAL A 185 -18.24 0.52 -3.75
C VAL A 185 -16.89 0.50 -3.08
N SER A 186 -15.88 0.03 -3.82
CA SER A 186 -14.54 -0.24 -3.30
C SER A 186 -13.62 0.95 -3.51
N GLY A 187 -13.11 1.54 -2.43
CA GLY A 187 -12.32 2.76 -2.50
C GLY A 187 -11.16 2.83 -1.51
N GLY A 188 -10.74 4.05 -1.21
CA GLY A 188 -9.81 4.34 -0.14
C GLY A 188 -8.32 4.15 -0.46
N SER A 189 -7.52 4.71 0.42
CA SER A 189 -6.05 4.65 0.45
C SER A 189 -5.60 4.94 1.89
N THR A 190 -4.35 4.65 2.26
CA THR A 190 -3.85 5.01 3.60
C THR A 190 -3.93 6.52 3.85
N PRO A 191 -3.46 7.41 2.94
CA PRO A 191 -3.54 8.86 3.18
C PRO A 191 -4.96 9.40 3.27
N GLY A 192 -5.89 8.77 2.57
CA GLY A 192 -7.30 9.18 2.51
C GLY A 192 -8.22 8.44 3.48
N ALA A 193 -7.72 7.49 4.28
CA ALA A 193 -8.57 6.64 5.11
C ALA A 193 -9.52 7.43 6.02
N SER A 194 -9.02 8.44 6.73
CA SER A 194 -9.84 9.29 7.62
C SER A 194 -10.91 10.12 6.89
N LYS A 195 -10.81 10.26 5.57
CA LYS A 195 -11.77 10.97 4.72
C LYS A 195 -12.85 10.04 4.13
N THR A 196 -12.79 8.73 4.42
CA THR A 196 -13.80 7.75 3.95
C THR A 196 -15.25 8.20 4.21
N PRO A 197 -15.60 8.78 5.39
CA PRO A 197 -16.97 9.25 5.63
C PRO A 197 -17.46 10.36 4.70
N LEU A 198 -16.57 11.04 3.96
CA LEU A 198 -16.95 12.03 2.94
C LEU A 198 -17.54 11.38 1.67
N ILE A 199 -17.41 10.05 1.53
CA ILE A 199 -18.00 9.28 0.44
C ILE A 199 -18.87 8.17 1.09
N PRO A 200 -20.08 8.49 1.54
CA PRO A 200 -20.93 7.59 2.32
C PRO A 200 -21.38 6.33 1.55
N GLN A 201 -21.24 6.31 0.23
CA GLN A 201 -21.55 5.17 -0.62
C GLN A 201 -20.47 4.07 -0.54
N THR A 202 -19.29 4.37 0.04
CA THR A 202 -18.18 3.41 0.17
C THR A 202 -18.59 2.24 1.03
N THR A 203 -18.42 1.02 0.52
CA THR A 203 -18.73 -0.22 1.26
C THR A 203 -17.47 -0.91 1.77
N GLU A 204 -16.32 -0.73 1.10
CA GLU A 204 -15.02 -1.27 1.52
C GLU A 204 -13.86 -0.33 1.17
N ILE A 205 -12.80 -0.35 1.97
CA ILE A 205 -11.58 0.41 1.70
C ILE A 205 -10.34 -0.46 1.60
N ARG A 206 -9.33 0.04 0.86
CA ARG A 206 -8.13 -0.70 0.50
C ARG A 206 -6.80 -0.02 0.90
N PRO A 207 -6.65 0.45 2.15
CA PRO A 207 -5.37 0.98 2.61
C PRO A 207 -4.28 -0.10 2.57
N GLY A 208 -3.04 0.27 2.30
CA GLY A 208 -1.92 -0.67 2.29
C GLY A 208 -0.79 -0.24 3.22
N THR A 209 -0.30 0.98 3.09
CA THR A 209 0.85 1.51 3.83
C THR A 209 0.61 1.59 5.33
N TYR A 210 -0.64 1.62 5.78
CA TYR A 210 -1.03 1.77 7.19
C TYR A 210 -0.41 0.72 8.13
N VAL A 211 -0.08 -0.48 7.65
CA VAL A 211 0.53 -1.52 8.49
C VAL A 211 1.91 -1.10 9.00
N PHE A 212 2.64 -0.35 8.20
CA PHE A 212 4.00 0.09 8.50
C PHE A 212 4.10 1.60 8.72
N TYR A 213 3.30 2.39 8.00
CA TYR A 213 3.51 3.82 7.76
C TYR A 213 4.94 4.13 7.27
N ASP A 214 5.22 5.39 6.95
CA ASP A 214 6.48 5.85 6.40
C ASP A 214 6.66 7.36 6.60
N ALA A 215 7.82 7.91 6.23
CA ALA A 215 8.10 9.32 6.38
C ALA A 215 7.17 10.21 5.54
N SER A 216 6.71 9.75 4.36
CA SER A 216 5.69 10.47 3.58
C SER A 216 4.35 10.55 4.32
N SER A 217 3.96 9.48 5.01
CA SER A 217 2.75 9.45 5.84
C SER A 217 2.86 10.39 7.04
N MET A 218 4.05 10.50 7.65
CA MET A 218 4.33 11.46 8.73
C MET A 218 4.22 12.92 8.24
N GLU A 219 4.84 13.25 7.11
CA GLU A 219 4.76 14.59 6.51
C GLU A 219 3.33 14.99 6.13
N ALA A 220 2.56 14.03 5.65
CA ALA A 220 1.13 14.20 5.35
C ALA A 220 0.24 14.25 6.61
N LYS A 221 0.83 14.15 7.82
CA LYS A 221 0.12 14.13 9.11
C LYS A 221 -0.93 13.01 9.24
N VAL A 222 -0.68 11.90 8.56
CA VAL A 222 -1.51 10.68 8.63
C VAL A 222 -1.14 9.83 9.85
N CYS A 223 0.13 9.92 10.27
CA CYS A 223 0.68 9.19 11.41
C CYS A 223 1.78 10.02 12.09
N VAL A 224 2.27 9.54 13.23
CA VAL A 224 3.46 10.04 13.92
C VAL A 224 4.59 9.00 13.85
N GLU A 225 5.83 9.37 14.22
CA GLU A 225 6.98 8.46 14.20
C GLU A 225 6.73 7.15 14.97
N ALA A 226 6.00 7.22 16.09
CA ALA A 226 5.68 6.06 16.90
C ALA A 226 4.76 5.04 16.19
N ASP A 227 4.00 5.46 15.18
CA ASP A 227 3.16 4.58 14.36
C ASP A 227 3.98 3.85 13.28
N CYS A 228 5.23 4.27 13.01
CA CYS A 228 6.06 3.67 11.95
C CYS A 228 6.65 2.34 12.43
N ALA A 229 5.99 1.25 12.07
CA ALA A 229 6.38 -0.10 12.47
C ALA A 229 7.64 -0.61 11.76
N LEU A 230 7.87 -0.19 10.50
CA LEU A 230 9.05 -0.60 9.73
C LEU A 230 10.12 0.48 9.77
N ARG A 231 11.34 0.05 10.09
CA ARG A 231 12.55 0.89 10.11
C ARG A 231 13.69 0.17 9.42
N VAL A 232 14.63 0.95 8.89
CA VAL A 232 15.89 0.44 8.31
C VAL A 232 16.99 0.73 9.32
N LEU A 233 17.68 -0.32 9.78
CA LEU A 233 18.93 -0.19 10.51
C LEU A 233 20.05 0.05 9.52
N THR A 234 20.87 1.06 9.75
CA THR A 234 21.99 1.41 8.88
C THR A 234 23.19 1.86 9.72
N THR A 235 24.38 1.75 9.17
CA THR A 235 25.64 2.10 9.85
C THR A 235 26.27 3.31 9.22
N VAL A 236 26.76 4.25 10.04
CA VAL A 236 27.61 5.36 9.60
C VAL A 236 28.98 4.80 9.19
N VAL A 237 29.30 4.90 7.90
CA VAL A 237 30.54 4.35 7.32
C VAL A 237 31.62 5.42 7.08
N SER A 238 31.26 6.71 7.06
CA SER A 238 32.22 7.80 6.88
C SER A 238 31.73 9.11 7.50
N THR A 239 32.67 9.85 8.07
CA THR A 239 32.48 11.23 8.61
C THR A 239 33.55 12.17 8.09
N SER A 240 34.24 11.82 6.98
CA SER A 240 35.41 12.56 6.47
C SER A 240 35.07 13.92 5.86
N VAL A 241 33.81 14.14 5.46
CA VAL A 241 33.37 15.43 4.89
C VAL A 241 32.73 16.28 5.98
N PRO A 242 33.21 17.52 6.23
CA PRO A 242 32.65 18.39 7.27
C PRO A 242 31.14 18.63 7.08
N GLY A 243 30.34 18.48 8.15
CA GLY A 243 28.89 18.68 8.14
C GLY A 243 28.09 17.52 7.51
N GLN A 244 28.76 16.44 7.13
CA GLN A 244 28.16 15.29 6.48
C GLN A 244 28.64 13.98 7.10
N CYS A 245 27.76 12.98 7.16
CA CYS A 245 28.17 11.60 7.26
C CYS A 245 27.61 10.78 6.08
N VAL A 246 28.14 9.60 5.89
CA VAL A 246 27.68 8.63 4.90
C VAL A 246 27.22 7.36 5.62
N ILE A 247 26.05 6.86 5.25
CA ILE A 247 25.50 5.60 5.74
C ILE A 247 25.57 4.53 4.65
N ASP A 248 25.57 3.24 5.03
CA ASP A 248 25.62 2.08 4.13
C ASP A 248 24.26 1.73 3.49
N ALA A 249 23.22 2.54 3.71
CA ALA A 249 21.91 2.42 3.08
C ALA A 249 21.76 3.42 1.93
N GLY A 250 21.82 2.92 0.71
CA GLY A 250 21.60 3.67 -0.52
C GLY A 250 20.23 3.36 -1.16
N SER A 251 20.09 3.65 -2.47
CA SER A 251 18.84 3.45 -3.21
C SER A 251 18.45 1.98 -3.38
N LYS A 252 19.41 1.06 -3.31
CA LYS A 252 19.14 -0.39 -3.32
C LYS A 252 18.56 -0.91 -1.99
N THR A 253 18.67 -0.10 -0.92
CA THR A 253 18.06 -0.38 0.39
C THR A 253 16.79 0.42 0.61
N LEU A 254 16.83 1.75 0.38
CA LEU A 254 15.77 2.70 0.72
C LEU A 254 14.82 3.04 -0.43
N SER A 255 15.13 2.62 -1.66
CA SER A 255 14.54 3.09 -2.92
C SER A 255 14.95 4.52 -3.31
N SER A 256 14.52 4.93 -4.51
CA SER A 256 14.75 6.29 -5.01
C SER A 256 13.59 7.25 -4.76
N ASP A 257 12.56 6.79 -4.06
CA ASP A 257 11.41 7.63 -3.73
C ASP A 257 11.79 8.65 -2.66
N GLN A 258 11.35 9.89 -2.88
CA GLN A 258 11.48 10.97 -1.91
C GLN A 258 10.17 11.22 -1.17
N THR A 259 10.24 11.78 0.02
CA THR A 259 9.05 12.29 0.69
C THR A 259 8.42 13.43 -0.11
N VAL A 260 7.10 13.50 -0.10
CA VAL A 260 6.35 14.44 -0.96
C VAL A 260 6.59 15.90 -0.58
N GLY A 261 6.82 16.19 0.70
CA GLY A 261 6.99 17.54 1.21
C GLY A 261 8.45 18.02 1.21
N SER A 262 9.32 17.37 1.99
CA SER A 262 10.72 17.80 2.19
C SER A 262 11.67 17.35 1.09
N GLY A 263 11.29 16.38 0.26
CA GLY A 263 12.17 15.80 -0.77
C GLY A 263 13.35 15.01 -0.18
N THR A 264 13.21 14.47 1.03
CA THR A 264 14.22 13.62 1.67
C THR A 264 13.98 12.15 1.38
N TYR A 265 14.96 11.28 1.64
CA TYR A 265 14.85 9.84 1.40
C TYR A 265 14.47 9.04 2.64
N GLY A 266 14.14 9.72 3.73
CA GLY A 266 13.71 9.12 4.99
C GLY A 266 13.87 10.05 6.17
N HIS A 267 13.44 9.56 7.34
CA HIS A 267 13.49 10.28 8.61
C HIS A 267 14.34 9.48 9.60
N PHE A 268 15.38 10.13 10.20
CA PHE A 268 16.21 9.51 11.22
C PHE A 268 15.52 9.55 12.59
N VAL A 269 15.36 8.39 13.19
CA VAL A 269 14.77 8.28 14.54
C VAL A 269 15.71 8.82 15.59
N GLY A 270 15.25 9.84 16.33
CA GLY A 270 16.04 10.46 17.42
C GLY A 270 17.19 11.35 16.97
N HIS A 271 17.38 11.61 15.69
CA HIS A 271 18.45 12.48 15.19
C HIS A 271 17.90 13.61 14.30
N PRO A 272 18.40 14.84 14.42
CA PRO A 272 18.04 15.96 13.55
C PRO A 272 18.79 15.92 12.21
N TRP A 273 19.10 14.73 11.70
CA TRP A 273 19.84 14.50 10.47
C TRP A 273 18.93 14.46 9.25
N ILE A 274 19.48 14.79 8.08
CA ILE A 274 18.70 14.89 6.85
C ILE A 274 19.36 14.04 5.76
N LEU A 275 18.65 13.05 5.25
CA LEU A 275 19.10 12.20 4.14
C LEU A 275 18.81 12.91 2.81
N ARG A 276 19.85 13.56 2.26
CA ARG A 276 19.72 14.46 1.10
C ARG A 276 19.87 13.80 -0.25
N LYS A 277 20.68 12.75 -0.32
CA LYS A 277 21.06 12.13 -1.58
C LYS A 277 21.36 10.66 -1.37
N LEU A 278 21.08 9.85 -2.39
CA LEU A 278 21.48 8.45 -2.45
C LEU A 278 22.32 8.18 -3.69
N ASN A 279 23.34 7.34 -3.53
CA ASN A 279 23.82 6.45 -4.58
C ASN A 279 23.24 5.05 -4.34
N GLU A 280 23.72 4.07 -5.08
CA GLU A 280 23.22 2.68 -4.97
C GLU A 280 23.39 2.12 -3.56
N GLU A 281 24.59 2.27 -2.97
CA GLU A 281 24.96 1.69 -1.67
C GLU A 281 25.25 2.74 -0.59
N HIS A 282 25.12 4.03 -0.90
CA HIS A 282 25.49 5.11 0.02
C HIS A 282 24.35 6.11 0.20
N GLY A 283 24.05 6.47 1.46
CA GLY A 283 23.20 7.59 1.80
C GLY A 283 24.03 8.79 2.30
N TYR A 284 23.82 9.96 1.71
CA TYR A 284 24.48 11.21 2.07
C TYR A 284 23.62 11.96 3.09
N VAL A 285 24.15 12.12 4.29
CA VAL A 285 23.42 12.66 5.43
C VAL A 285 24.00 13.99 5.85
N GLU A 286 23.21 15.05 5.77
CA GLU A 286 23.52 16.33 6.40
C GLU A 286 23.34 16.17 7.91
N ILE A 287 24.42 16.38 8.69
CA ILE A 287 24.40 16.21 10.14
C ILE A 287 24.38 17.57 10.83
N ARG A 288 23.58 17.68 11.88
CA ARG A 288 23.48 18.84 12.76
C ARG A 288 23.92 18.51 14.19
N ALA A 289 24.37 17.27 14.39
CA ALA A 289 24.96 16.76 15.62
C ALA A 289 26.10 15.79 15.24
N PRO A 290 27.11 15.57 16.11
CA PRO A 290 28.19 14.63 15.81
C PRO A 290 27.69 13.24 15.41
N ALA A 291 28.37 12.62 14.45
CA ALA A 291 28.20 11.24 14.02
C ALA A 291 29.52 10.49 14.18
N HIS A 292 29.47 9.20 14.49
CA HIS A 292 30.65 8.35 14.69
C HIS A 292 30.66 7.20 13.70
N ILE A 293 31.85 6.88 13.15
CA ILE A 293 32.01 5.68 12.29
C ILE A 293 31.67 4.44 13.12
N GLY A 294 30.82 3.56 12.55
CA GLY A 294 30.30 2.38 13.22
C GLY A 294 29.03 2.62 14.04
N GLU A 295 28.57 3.86 14.17
CA GLU A 295 27.31 4.17 14.81
C GLU A 295 26.16 3.61 13.99
N LYS A 296 25.27 2.85 14.63
CA LYS A 296 24.05 2.31 14.01
C LYS A 296 22.88 3.21 14.33
N VAL A 297 22.12 3.54 13.30
CA VAL A 297 20.97 4.45 13.39
C VAL A 297 19.75 3.87 12.66
N TRP A 298 18.58 4.27 13.11
CA TRP A 298 17.32 3.87 12.51
C TRP A 298 16.80 4.93 11.55
N VAL A 299 16.35 4.50 10.38
CA VAL A 299 15.71 5.36 9.38
C VAL A 299 14.31 4.84 9.09
N VAL A 300 13.30 5.69 9.24
CA VAL A 300 11.99 5.47 8.65
C VAL A 300 12.10 5.84 7.16
N PRO A 301 11.93 4.89 6.22
CA PRO A 301 12.10 5.20 4.80
C PRO A 301 11.03 6.17 4.29
N SER A 302 11.33 6.89 3.22
CA SER A 302 10.39 7.80 2.57
C SER A 302 9.10 7.10 2.12
N HIS A 303 9.22 5.89 1.54
CA HIS A 303 8.12 5.09 1.05
C HIS A 303 8.38 3.59 1.27
N VAL A 304 7.63 2.97 2.18
CA VAL A 304 7.86 1.57 2.57
C VAL A 304 7.59 0.56 1.45
N CYS A 305 6.67 0.83 0.52
CA CYS A 305 6.29 -0.15 -0.51
C CYS A 305 7.47 -0.54 -1.42
N PRO A 306 8.19 0.40 -2.07
CA PRO A 306 9.37 0.07 -2.85
C PRO A 306 10.51 -0.42 -1.97
N THR A 307 10.70 0.13 -0.76
CA THR A 307 11.72 -0.32 0.19
C THR A 307 11.59 -1.81 0.48
N VAL A 308 10.42 -2.26 0.90
CA VAL A 308 10.15 -3.70 1.15
C VAL A 308 10.41 -4.55 -0.09
N ASN A 309 10.03 -4.06 -1.28
CA ASN A 309 10.21 -4.81 -2.54
C ASN A 309 11.68 -4.95 -2.97
N LEU A 310 12.62 -4.23 -2.36
CA LEU A 310 14.06 -4.36 -2.60
C LEU A 310 14.71 -5.48 -1.78
N HIS A 311 14.06 -5.97 -0.72
CA HIS A 311 14.62 -6.94 0.22
C HIS A 311 13.96 -8.31 0.09
N ASP A 312 14.74 -9.37 0.23
CA ASP A 312 14.26 -10.76 0.23
C ASP A 312 13.66 -11.16 1.58
N GLU A 313 14.14 -10.51 2.65
CA GLU A 313 13.85 -10.84 4.05
C GLU A 313 13.68 -9.56 4.88
N ILE A 314 12.85 -9.65 5.90
CA ILE A 314 12.62 -8.59 6.88
C ILE A 314 12.65 -9.22 8.27
N TRP A 315 13.45 -8.64 9.16
CA TRP A 315 13.52 -9.02 10.57
C TRP A 315 12.31 -8.46 11.32
N TYR A 316 11.85 -9.16 12.33
CA TYR A 316 10.79 -8.69 13.20
C TYR A 316 11.05 -9.04 14.66
N GLY A 317 10.41 -8.29 15.56
CA GLY A 317 10.47 -8.57 16.98
C GLY A 317 9.76 -7.51 17.80
N ARG A 318 10.04 -7.53 19.10
CA ARG A 318 9.39 -6.64 20.07
C ARG A 318 10.42 -5.94 20.94
N ARG A 319 10.17 -4.68 21.27
CA ARG A 319 10.99 -3.91 22.22
C ARG A 319 12.50 -3.93 21.86
N GLY A 320 12.80 -3.79 20.55
CA GLY A 320 14.15 -3.78 20.05
C GLY A 320 14.86 -5.15 20.02
N ARG A 321 14.16 -6.25 20.30
CA ARG A 321 14.72 -7.62 20.19
C ARG A 321 14.25 -8.27 18.90
N VAL A 322 15.09 -9.11 18.32
CA VAL A 322 14.77 -9.92 17.16
C VAL A 322 14.15 -11.24 17.62
N ASP A 323 12.93 -11.51 17.16
CA ASP A 323 12.21 -12.76 17.39
C ASP A 323 12.32 -13.71 16.19
N GLY A 324 12.54 -13.17 14.97
CA GLY A 324 12.66 -13.95 13.75
C GLY A 324 12.76 -13.09 12.50
N SER A 325 12.56 -13.72 11.36
CA SER A 325 12.49 -13.04 10.06
C SER A 325 11.38 -13.60 9.19
N TRP A 326 10.89 -12.78 8.26
CA TRP A 326 9.93 -13.17 7.23
C TRP A 326 10.54 -13.01 5.84
N LYS A 327 10.31 -13.99 4.98
CA LYS A 327 10.56 -13.82 3.55
C LYS A 327 9.52 -12.90 2.94
N VAL A 328 9.95 -11.97 2.10
CA VAL A 328 9.08 -11.16 1.25
C VAL A 328 8.63 -12.02 0.06
N ALA A 329 7.72 -12.97 0.31
CA ALA A 329 7.39 -14.05 -0.62
C ALA A 329 6.84 -13.59 -1.97
N ALA A 330 6.17 -12.42 -2.00
CA ALA A 330 5.68 -11.82 -3.24
C ALA A 330 6.66 -10.80 -3.87
N ARG A 331 7.91 -10.69 -3.36
CA ARG A 331 8.97 -9.92 -4.02
C ARG A 331 9.21 -10.48 -5.44
N GLY A 332 9.35 -9.60 -6.42
CA GLY A 332 9.48 -10.02 -7.82
C GLY A 332 8.23 -10.58 -8.48
N LYS A 333 7.12 -10.76 -7.74
CA LYS A 333 5.82 -11.20 -8.28
C LYS A 333 5.06 -10.05 -8.95
N VAL A 334 5.73 -9.34 -9.84
CA VAL A 334 5.21 -8.12 -10.51
C VAL A 334 4.46 -8.40 -11.83
N ARG A 335 4.14 -9.66 -12.07
CA ARG A 335 3.45 -10.12 -13.29
C ARG A 335 2.17 -10.84 -12.97
#